data_69e9979036713e0dcce19a7730e96194
#
_entry.id   69e9979036713e0dcce19a7730e96194
#
_cell.length_a   1.000
_cell.length_b   1.000
_cell.length_c   1.000
_cell.angle_alpha   90.00
_cell.angle_beta   90.00
_cell.angle_gamma   90.00
#
_symmetry.space_group_name_H-M   'P 1'
#
loop_
_entity.id
_entity.type
_entity.pdbx_description
1 polymer ?
#
loop_
_entity_poly.entity_id
_entity_poly.type
_entity_poly.pdbx_seq_one_letter_code
_entity_poly.pdbx_strand_id
1 'polypeptide(L)'
;MKEDLKLKFEGHVVINQYKSTEDMKAGNVEKCVLDQHNAIHSENMSVAVANSLGGLGNIIKYMWFGNGGCSINSLGQTIFYPANVILQTANLYNPIYQVEIDGSEKNHFTVNHLNGNNFTDLTINVVLDENEPINEQSVSGTGDEGVIFNEIGLFDDHNNLLTHLVFNNIEKTLTRVYTINYRLRISVF
;
A
#
# COMPACT_ATOMS: atom_id res chain seq x y z
N MET A 1 27.30 29.99 1.20
CA MET A 1 26.83 28.92 2.11
C MET A 1 26.17 27.85 1.22
N LYS A 2 26.69 26.61 1.17
CA LYS A 2 25.97 25.52 0.50
C LYS A 2 24.94 25.04 1.51
N GLU A 3 23.67 25.24 1.27
CA GLU A 3 22.60 24.58 2.02
C GLU A 3 22.42 23.19 1.41
N ASP A 4 22.78 22.17 2.17
CA ASP A 4 22.53 20.78 1.78
C ASP A 4 21.07 20.44 2.15
N LEU A 5 20.15 20.66 1.23
CA LEU A 5 18.75 20.24 1.39
C LEU A 5 18.66 18.71 1.31
N LYS A 6 18.02 18.11 2.30
CA LYS A 6 17.75 16.68 2.36
C LYS A 6 16.27 16.39 2.20
N LEU A 7 15.93 15.45 1.31
CA LEU A 7 14.57 14.90 1.19
C LEU A 7 14.47 13.67 2.06
N LYS A 8 13.38 13.57 2.82
CA LYS A 8 13.01 12.39 3.60
C LYS A 8 11.61 11.95 3.20
N PHE A 9 11.46 10.65 2.97
CA PHE A 9 10.18 10.00 2.72
C PHE A 9 9.82 9.11 3.91
N GLU A 10 8.57 9.18 4.36
CA GLU A 10 8.03 8.35 5.41
C GLU A 10 6.65 7.85 4.96
N GLY A 11 6.48 6.55 4.93
CA GLY A 11 5.20 5.94 4.58
C GLY A 11 4.51 5.35 5.80
N HIS A 12 3.18 5.44 5.80
CA HIS A 12 2.32 4.94 6.86
C HIS A 12 1.05 4.38 6.25
N VAL A 13 0.69 3.16 6.62
CA VAL A 13 -0.45 2.43 6.06
C VAL A 13 -1.43 2.12 7.17
N VAL A 14 -2.69 2.50 6.96
CA VAL A 14 -3.82 2.13 7.82
C VAL A 14 -4.83 1.37 6.98
N ILE A 15 -5.24 0.19 7.44
CA ILE A 15 -6.30 -0.61 6.81
C ILE A 15 -7.44 -0.77 7.81
N ASN A 16 -8.62 -0.28 7.42
CA ASN A 16 -9.85 -0.42 8.18
C ASN A 16 -10.81 -1.38 7.50
N GLN A 17 -11.47 -2.21 8.29
CA GLN A 17 -12.51 -3.14 7.89
C GLN A 17 -13.87 -2.58 8.24
N TYR A 18 -14.84 -2.78 7.34
CA TYR A 18 -16.24 -2.40 7.50
C TYR A 18 -17.14 -3.61 7.17
N LYS A 19 -18.34 -3.63 7.77
CA LYS A 19 -19.31 -4.69 7.52
C LYS A 19 -19.96 -4.60 6.15
N SER A 20 -20.10 -3.38 5.63
CA SER A 20 -20.72 -3.09 4.33
C SER A 20 -20.23 -1.77 3.75
N THR A 21 -20.57 -1.52 2.49
CA THR A 21 -20.33 -0.23 1.82
C THR A 21 -21.09 0.92 2.50
N GLU A 22 -22.28 0.69 3.06
CA GLU A 22 -23.06 1.68 3.81
C GLU A 22 -22.33 2.07 5.10
N ASP A 23 -21.80 1.10 5.84
CA ASP A 23 -21.02 1.35 7.06
C ASP A 23 -19.74 2.13 6.75
N MET A 24 -19.08 1.81 5.63
CA MET A 24 -17.91 2.55 5.17
C MET A 24 -18.26 4.02 4.88
N LYS A 25 -19.34 4.29 4.14
CA LYS A 25 -19.82 5.65 3.83
C LYS A 25 -20.24 6.43 5.08
N ALA A 26 -20.77 5.73 6.07
CA ALA A 26 -21.13 6.30 7.37
C ALA A 26 -19.92 6.50 8.32
N GLY A 27 -18.73 5.96 7.97
CA GLY A 27 -17.56 6.01 8.82
C GLY A 27 -17.58 5.03 10.00
N ASN A 28 -18.45 4.02 9.97
CA ASN A 28 -18.63 3.01 11.03
C ASN A 28 -17.57 1.91 10.91
N VAL A 29 -16.34 2.20 11.32
CA VAL A 29 -15.23 1.23 11.29
C VAL A 29 -15.54 0.04 12.20
N GLU A 30 -15.54 -1.18 11.66
CA GLU A 30 -15.67 -2.40 12.45
C GLU A 30 -14.37 -2.72 13.21
N LYS A 31 -13.24 -2.60 12.49
CA LYS A 31 -11.92 -2.90 13.04
C LYS A 31 -10.83 -2.21 12.25
N CYS A 32 -9.82 -1.63 12.92
CA CYS A 32 -8.53 -1.32 12.30
C CYS A 32 -7.69 -2.60 12.30
N VAL A 33 -7.40 -3.12 11.11
CA VAL A 33 -6.68 -4.40 10.94
C VAL A 33 -5.19 -4.21 10.72
N LEU A 34 -4.77 -3.01 10.30
CA LEU A 34 -3.37 -2.62 10.13
C LEU A 34 -3.19 -1.15 10.43
N ASP A 35 -2.11 -0.81 11.15
CA ASP A 35 -1.62 0.55 11.40
C ASP A 35 -0.09 0.47 11.57
N GLN A 36 0.67 0.68 10.48
CA GLN A 36 2.12 0.46 10.47
C GLN A 36 2.85 1.37 9.48
N HIS A 37 4.14 1.60 9.76
CA HIS A 37 5.07 2.24 8.83
C HIS A 37 5.64 1.22 7.85
N ASN A 38 5.84 1.65 6.58
CA ASN A 38 6.43 0.84 5.53
C ASN A 38 7.89 1.21 5.26
N ALA A 39 8.57 0.33 4.53
CA ALA A 39 9.88 0.62 3.97
C ALA A 39 9.77 1.36 2.63
N ILE A 40 10.69 2.30 2.38
CA ILE A 40 10.81 3.05 1.13
C ILE A 40 11.95 2.46 0.30
N HIS A 41 11.69 2.22 -0.98
CA HIS A 41 12.73 1.84 -1.94
C HIS A 41 13.47 3.08 -2.40
N SER A 42 14.61 3.37 -1.77
CA SER A 42 15.31 4.66 -1.94
C SER A 42 15.74 4.94 -3.38
N GLU A 43 16.25 3.94 -4.09
CA GLU A 43 16.69 4.08 -5.48
C GLU A 43 15.50 4.38 -6.40
N ASN A 44 14.48 3.53 -6.42
CA ASN A 44 13.31 3.72 -7.28
C ASN A 44 12.55 5.00 -6.95
N MET A 45 12.43 5.35 -5.66
CA MET A 45 11.82 6.61 -5.25
C MET A 45 12.60 7.82 -5.75
N SER A 46 13.94 7.78 -5.73
CA SER A 46 14.77 8.88 -6.23
C SER A 46 14.61 9.08 -7.74
N VAL A 47 14.52 7.98 -8.50
CA VAL A 47 14.27 7.99 -9.95
C VAL A 47 12.87 8.54 -10.24
N ALA A 48 11.84 8.07 -9.51
CA ALA A 48 10.47 8.53 -9.67
C ALA A 48 10.33 10.04 -9.43
N VAL A 49 10.96 10.56 -8.36
CA VAL A 49 10.98 12.01 -8.08
C VAL A 49 11.67 12.79 -9.18
N ALA A 50 12.87 12.35 -9.62
CA ALA A 50 13.62 13.03 -10.68
C ALA A 50 12.83 13.07 -12.00
N ASN A 51 12.21 11.96 -12.38
CA ASN A 51 11.41 11.87 -13.60
C ASN A 51 10.13 12.72 -13.51
N SER A 52 9.44 12.72 -12.36
CA SER A 52 8.27 13.57 -12.13
C SER A 52 8.62 15.07 -12.25
N LEU A 53 9.72 15.51 -11.64
CA LEU A 53 10.20 16.89 -11.74
C LEU A 53 10.65 17.25 -13.17
N GLY A 54 11.19 16.28 -13.91
CA GLY A 54 11.58 16.42 -15.30
C GLY A 54 10.43 16.35 -16.30
N GLY A 55 9.20 16.07 -15.86
CA GLY A 55 8.04 15.90 -16.72
C GLY A 55 8.08 14.63 -17.58
N LEU A 56 8.85 13.61 -17.14
CA LEU A 56 9.03 12.35 -17.86
C LEU A 56 8.10 11.21 -17.40
N GLY A 57 7.12 11.51 -16.53
CA GLY A 57 6.24 10.51 -15.92
C GLY A 57 6.80 10.00 -14.60
N ASN A 58 6.64 8.71 -14.30
CA ASN A 58 6.94 8.04 -13.03
C ASN A 58 6.03 8.54 -11.88
N ILE A 59 4.75 8.49 -12.12
CA ILE A 59 3.74 8.73 -11.08
C ILE A 59 3.43 7.42 -10.35
N ILE A 60 3.01 7.52 -9.09
CA ILE A 60 2.41 6.37 -8.38
C ILE A 60 1.14 5.99 -9.12
N LYS A 61 1.08 4.76 -9.58
CA LYS A 61 0.00 4.28 -10.45
C LYS A 61 -0.77 3.11 -9.85
N TYR A 62 -0.09 2.21 -9.15
CA TYR A 62 -0.67 0.97 -8.68
C TYR A 62 -0.39 0.74 -7.20
N MET A 63 -1.35 0.09 -6.55
CA MET A 63 -1.19 -0.55 -5.25
C MET A 63 -1.32 -2.06 -5.45
N TRP A 64 -0.26 -2.80 -5.12
CA TRP A 64 -0.25 -4.25 -5.20
C TRP A 64 -0.38 -4.86 -3.81
N PHE A 65 -1.11 -5.94 -3.74
CA PHE A 65 -1.26 -6.80 -2.57
C PHE A 65 -0.68 -8.17 -2.85
N GLY A 66 -0.03 -8.76 -1.85
CA GLY A 66 0.58 -10.08 -1.97
C GLY A 66 0.40 -10.91 -0.70
N ASN A 67 0.79 -12.17 -0.79
CA ASN A 67 0.72 -13.13 0.32
C ASN A 67 2.04 -13.90 0.54
N GLY A 68 3.15 -13.42 -0.03
CA GLY A 68 4.48 -14.02 0.10
C GLY A 68 5.34 -13.45 1.23
N GLY A 69 4.87 -12.41 1.96
CA GLY A 69 5.65 -11.69 2.96
C GLY A 69 6.00 -12.47 4.23
N CYS A 70 5.42 -13.64 4.44
CA CYS A 70 5.74 -14.48 5.58
C CYS A 70 5.69 -15.98 5.24
N SER A 71 6.31 -16.81 6.12
CA SER A 71 6.23 -18.26 6.10
C SER A 71 5.93 -18.81 7.50
N ILE A 72 5.55 -20.06 7.57
CA ILE A 72 5.37 -20.78 8.84
C ILE A 72 6.55 -21.74 9.01
N ASN A 73 7.25 -21.65 10.14
CA ASN A 73 8.34 -22.56 10.46
C ASN A 73 7.83 -23.94 10.95
N SER A 74 8.74 -24.89 11.18
CA SER A 74 8.42 -26.23 11.66
C SER A 74 7.76 -26.27 13.05
N LEU A 75 7.81 -25.18 13.80
CA LEU A 75 7.18 -25.03 15.12
C LEU A 75 5.81 -24.34 15.04
N GLY A 76 5.30 -24.03 13.84
CA GLY A 76 4.04 -23.34 13.64
C GLY A 76 4.10 -21.83 13.87
N GLN A 77 5.29 -21.23 13.98
CA GLN A 77 5.45 -19.80 14.18
C GLN A 77 5.54 -19.07 12.85
N THR A 78 4.89 -17.91 12.74
CA THR A 78 5.01 -17.03 11.57
C THR A 78 6.37 -16.34 11.59
N ILE A 79 7.10 -16.45 10.47
CA ILE A 79 8.35 -15.74 10.22
C ILE A 79 8.07 -14.70 9.15
N PHE A 80 8.30 -13.42 9.44
CA PHE A 80 8.18 -12.33 8.49
C PHE A 80 9.48 -12.16 7.71
N TYR A 81 9.34 -11.96 6.40
CA TYR A 81 10.47 -11.56 5.57
C TYR A 81 10.71 -10.04 5.71
N PRO A 82 11.97 -9.57 5.57
CA PRO A 82 12.25 -8.14 5.54
C PRO A 82 11.60 -7.50 4.30
N ALA A 83 11.24 -6.23 4.38
CA ALA A 83 10.76 -5.51 3.20
C ALA A 83 11.78 -5.57 2.06
N ASN A 84 11.34 -5.95 0.86
CA ASN A 84 12.22 -6.12 -0.31
C ASN A 84 12.36 -4.76 -1.05
N VAL A 85 13.31 -3.92 -0.62
CA VAL A 85 13.48 -2.54 -1.12
C VAL A 85 14.95 -2.21 -1.44
N ILE A 86 15.77 -3.22 -1.73
CA ILE A 86 17.23 -3.04 -1.91
C ILE A 86 17.61 -3.03 -3.38
N LEU A 87 17.10 -3.98 -4.17
CA LEU A 87 17.44 -4.09 -5.58
C LEU A 87 16.44 -3.30 -6.43
N GLN A 88 16.91 -2.58 -7.44
CA GLN A 88 16.06 -1.82 -8.37
C GLN A 88 14.92 -2.67 -8.97
N THR A 89 15.18 -3.96 -9.20
CA THR A 89 14.21 -4.92 -9.72
C THR A 89 13.37 -5.60 -8.63
N ALA A 90 13.42 -5.08 -7.38
CA ALA A 90 12.64 -5.63 -6.28
C ALA A 90 11.13 -5.59 -6.59
N ASN A 91 10.42 -6.56 -6.05
CA ASN A 91 8.97 -6.70 -6.16
C ASN A 91 8.41 -7.23 -4.83
N LEU A 92 7.10 -7.33 -4.70
CA LEU A 92 6.49 -8.15 -3.66
C LEU A 92 6.98 -9.59 -3.78
N TYR A 93 6.99 -10.33 -2.68
CA TYR A 93 7.41 -11.74 -2.67
C TYR A 93 6.46 -12.63 -3.47
N ASN A 94 5.15 -12.38 -3.36
CA ASN A 94 4.14 -13.07 -4.16
C ASN A 94 2.94 -12.12 -4.42
N PRO A 95 3.03 -11.25 -5.45
CA PRO A 95 1.92 -10.36 -5.80
C PRO A 95 0.73 -11.16 -6.33
N ILE A 96 -0.47 -10.89 -5.80
CA ILE A 96 -1.70 -11.61 -6.17
C ILE A 96 -2.85 -10.72 -6.60
N TYR A 97 -2.84 -9.44 -6.22
CA TYR A 97 -3.92 -8.52 -6.58
C TYR A 97 -3.40 -7.10 -6.78
N GLN A 98 -3.90 -6.43 -7.80
CA GLN A 98 -3.52 -5.07 -8.18
C GLN A 98 -4.73 -4.16 -8.20
N VAL A 99 -4.57 -2.96 -7.67
CA VAL A 99 -5.52 -1.85 -7.83
C VAL A 99 -4.84 -0.70 -8.54
N GLU A 100 -5.47 -0.19 -9.59
CA GLU A 100 -5.03 1.05 -10.24
C GLU A 100 -5.56 2.26 -9.47
N ILE A 101 -4.67 3.24 -9.23
CA ILE A 101 -5.03 4.53 -8.63
C ILE A 101 -5.38 5.46 -9.78
N ASP A 102 -6.65 5.42 -10.18
CA ASP A 102 -7.19 6.05 -11.40
C ASP A 102 -7.84 7.41 -11.17
N GLY A 103 -7.83 7.91 -9.93
CA GLY A 103 -8.46 9.17 -9.52
C GLY A 103 -9.98 9.06 -9.32
N SER A 104 -10.54 7.86 -9.32
CA SER A 104 -11.94 7.60 -9.01
C SER A 104 -12.25 7.92 -7.54
N GLU A 105 -13.54 7.95 -7.17
CA GLU A 105 -13.97 8.13 -5.78
C GLU A 105 -13.40 7.06 -4.85
N LYS A 106 -13.19 5.84 -5.35
CA LYS A 106 -12.64 4.72 -4.59
C LYS A 106 -11.12 4.72 -4.51
N ASN A 107 -10.44 5.03 -5.62
CA ASN A 107 -9.01 4.82 -5.79
C ASN A 107 -8.33 6.12 -6.23
N HIS A 108 -8.07 7.00 -5.27
CA HIS A 108 -7.53 8.34 -5.54
C HIS A 108 -6.42 8.73 -4.58
N PHE A 109 -5.73 9.80 -4.92
CA PHE A 109 -4.79 10.44 -4.02
C PHE A 109 -5.15 11.92 -3.78
N THR A 110 -4.74 12.39 -2.61
CA THR A 110 -4.91 13.77 -2.16
C THR A 110 -3.57 14.31 -1.70
N VAL A 111 -3.23 15.51 -2.13
CA VAL A 111 -2.03 16.22 -1.68
C VAL A 111 -2.43 17.23 -0.61
N ASN A 112 -1.86 17.10 0.58
CA ASN A 112 -2.13 17.94 1.73
C ASN A 112 -0.86 18.68 2.14
N HIS A 113 -0.87 20.01 2.01
CA HIS A 113 0.20 20.89 2.45
C HIS A 113 -0.38 22.02 3.30
N LEU A 114 0.23 22.26 4.46
CA LEU A 114 -0.08 23.41 5.29
C LEU A 114 1.04 24.45 5.14
N ASN A 115 0.67 25.70 4.84
CA ASN A 115 1.63 26.79 4.70
C ASN A 115 2.53 26.92 5.94
N GLY A 116 3.83 27.05 5.71
CA GLY A 116 4.83 27.15 6.76
C GLY A 116 5.41 25.81 7.26
N ASN A 117 4.87 24.67 6.80
CA ASN A 117 5.46 23.38 7.07
C ASN A 117 6.54 23.02 6.05
N ASN A 118 7.55 22.27 6.48
CA ASN A 118 8.61 21.74 5.62
C ASN A 118 8.28 20.33 5.10
N PHE A 119 7.02 19.91 5.17
CA PHE A 119 6.54 18.62 4.65
C PHE A 119 5.21 18.76 3.90
N THR A 120 4.98 17.78 3.04
CA THR A 120 3.71 17.59 2.32
C THR A 120 3.32 16.12 2.43
N ASP A 121 2.05 15.86 2.70
CA ASP A 121 1.49 14.51 2.72
C ASP A 121 0.78 14.20 1.40
N LEU A 122 1.19 13.13 0.75
CA LEU A 122 0.44 12.47 -0.32
C LEU A 122 -0.32 11.32 0.32
N THR A 123 -1.65 11.41 0.35
CA THR A 123 -2.53 10.36 0.85
C THR A 123 -3.17 9.63 -0.31
N ILE A 124 -3.03 8.32 -0.34
CA ILE A 124 -3.60 7.42 -1.34
C ILE A 124 -4.71 6.64 -0.65
N ASN A 125 -5.92 6.72 -1.17
CA ASN A 125 -7.08 5.98 -0.68
C ASN A 125 -7.44 4.90 -1.71
N VAL A 126 -7.55 3.66 -1.24
CA VAL A 126 -8.01 2.51 -2.03
C VAL A 126 -9.12 1.82 -1.26
N VAL A 127 -10.16 1.43 -1.98
CA VAL A 127 -11.28 0.66 -1.44
C VAL A 127 -11.31 -0.71 -2.10
N LEU A 128 -11.26 -1.76 -1.28
CA LEU A 128 -11.60 -3.12 -1.69
C LEU A 128 -13.03 -3.39 -1.27
N ASP A 129 -13.94 -3.36 -2.24
CA ASP A 129 -15.37 -3.55 -2.01
C ASP A 129 -15.73 -4.99 -1.64
N GLU A 130 -17.00 -5.20 -1.34
CA GLU A 130 -17.63 -6.51 -1.32
C GLU A 130 -17.38 -7.20 -2.67
N ASN A 131 -17.14 -8.51 -2.64
CA ASN A 131 -16.76 -9.31 -3.81
C ASN A 131 -15.41 -8.96 -4.47
N GLU A 132 -14.57 -8.14 -3.84
CA GLU A 132 -13.20 -7.90 -4.28
C GLU A 132 -12.19 -8.46 -3.27
N PRO A 133 -11.05 -8.99 -3.74
CA PRO A 133 -10.74 -9.27 -5.15
C PRO A 133 -11.54 -10.45 -5.68
N ILE A 134 -12.02 -10.34 -6.92
CA ILE A 134 -12.55 -11.50 -7.66
C ILE A 134 -11.35 -12.30 -8.09
N ASN A 135 -11.03 -13.40 -7.40
CA ASN A 135 -9.81 -14.11 -7.70
C ASN A 135 -10.05 -15.61 -7.85
N GLU A 136 -9.48 -16.20 -8.91
CA GLU A 136 -9.38 -17.65 -9.12
C GLU A 136 -8.49 -18.34 -8.06
N GLN A 137 -7.82 -17.56 -7.20
CA GLN A 137 -6.93 -18.02 -6.13
C GLN A 137 -7.58 -18.00 -4.74
N SER A 138 -8.90 -17.87 -4.65
CA SER A 138 -9.62 -18.09 -3.40
C SER A 138 -9.33 -19.51 -2.90
N VAL A 139 -8.93 -19.63 -1.63
CA VAL A 139 -8.71 -20.93 -1.01
C VAL A 139 -10.05 -21.67 -0.98
N SER A 140 -10.16 -22.69 -1.81
CA SER A 140 -11.35 -23.50 -2.05
C SER A 140 -11.93 -24.10 -0.77
N GLY A 141 -13.22 -23.93 -0.53
CA GLY A 141 -13.91 -24.85 0.34
C GLY A 141 -15.30 -24.50 0.88
N THR A 142 -15.67 -23.28 1.16
CA THR A 142 -16.98 -23.02 1.79
C THR A 142 -17.46 -21.58 1.54
N GLY A 143 -18.03 -21.27 0.41
CA GLY A 143 -18.95 -20.12 0.18
C GLY A 143 -18.63 -18.69 0.66
N ASP A 144 -17.73 -18.50 1.61
CA ASP A 144 -17.27 -17.22 2.17
C ASP A 144 -15.75 -17.04 2.00
N GLU A 145 -15.22 -17.48 0.87
CA GLU A 145 -13.77 -17.57 0.63
C GLU A 145 -13.13 -16.18 0.57
N GLY A 146 -12.26 -15.93 1.55
CA GLY A 146 -11.45 -14.72 1.62
C GLY A 146 -10.10 -14.88 0.90
N VAL A 147 -9.48 -13.76 0.55
CA VAL A 147 -8.11 -13.70 0.06
C VAL A 147 -7.20 -13.26 1.20
N ILE A 148 -6.09 -13.97 1.42
CA ILE A 148 -5.12 -13.60 2.46
C ILE A 148 -4.09 -12.68 1.85
N PHE A 149 -3.89 -11.51 2.50
CA PHE A 149 -2.80 -10.59 2.24
C PHE A 149 -1.86 -10.53 3.44
N ASN A 150 -0.56 -10.45 3.20
CA ASN A 150 0.45 -10.19 4.22
C ASN A 150 1.59 -9.29 3.72
N GLU A 151 1.42 -8.71 2.55
CA GLU A 151 2.31 -7.69 2.01
C GLU A 151 1.55 -6.72 1.11
N ILE A 152 2.03 -5.47 1.05
CA ILE A 152 1.50 -4.39 0.21
C ILE A 152 2.63 -3.51 -0.29
N GLY A 153 2.51 -2.99 -1.51
CA GLY A 153 3.47 -2.07 -2.09
C GLY A 153 2.83 -1.05 -3.03
N LEU A 154 3.45 0.11 -3.12
CA LEU A 154 3.14 1.11 -4.15
C LEU A 154 4.10 0.94 -5.31
N PHE A 155 3.58 1.09 -6.52
CA PHE A 155 4.31 0.98 -7.77
C PHE A 155 4.06 2.21 -8.64
N ASP A 156 5.08 2.56 -9.43
CA ASP A 156 4.95 3.59 -10.44
C ASP A 156 4.27 3.06 -11.72
N ASP A 157 4.08 3.94 -12.71
CA ASP A 157 3.52 3.61 -14.02
C ASP A 157 4.43 2.75 -14.91
N HIS A 158 5.68 2.49 -14.48
CA HIS A 158 6.62 1.56 -15.10
C HIS A 158 6.74 0.23 -14.35
N ASN A 159 5.85 -0.01 -13.35
CA ASN A 159 5.87 -1.16 -12.46
C ASN A 159 7.14 -1.30 -11.60
N ASN A 160 7.80 -0.19 -11.25
CA ASN A 160 8.88 -0.22 -10.27
C ASN A 160 8.29 -0.10 -8.87
N LEU A 161 8.74 -0.95 -7.96
CA LEU A 161 8.36 -0.91 -6.55
C LEU A 161 8.92 0.34 -5.88
N LEU A 162 8.06 1.17 -5.32
CA LEU A 162 8.43 2.39 -4.60
C LEU A 162 8.44 2.19 -3.09
N THR A 163 7.57 1.33 -2.59
CA THR A 163 7.43 1.07 -1.15
C THR A 163 7.01 -0.37 -0.90
N HIS A 164 7.39 -0.94 0.24
CA HIS A 164 6.99 -2.29 0.62
C HIS A 164 6.71 -2.38 2.12
N LEU A 165 5.61 -3.02 2.49
CA LEU A 165 5.27 -3.37 3.86
C LEU A 165 4.89 -4.84 3.93
N VAL A 166 5.46 -5.54 4.91
CA VAL A 166 5.09 -6.91 5.28
C VAL A 166 4.38 -6.87 6.64
N PHE A 167 3.29 -7.61 6.77
CA PHE A 167 2.44 -7.58 7.96
C PHE A 167 1.82 -8.96 8.25
N ASN A 168 1.13 -9.09 9.38
CA ASN A 168 0.37 -10.29 9.72
C ASN A 168 -0.71 -10.57 8.68
N ASN A 169 -1.03 -11.84 8.46
CA ASN A 169 -2.10 -12.23 7.56
C ASN A 169 -3.40 -11.46 7.86
N ILE A 170 -3.91 -10.79 6.85
CA ILE A 170 -5.23 -10.17 6.83
C ILE A 170 -6.08 -10.97 5.83
N GLU A 171 -7.17 -11.54 6.31
CA GLU A 171 -8.14 -12.23 5.47
C GLU A 171 -9.19 -11.23 4.99
N LYS A 172 -9.18 -10.88 3.71
CA LYS A 172 -10.21 -10.09 3.06
C LYS A 172 -11.32 -11.02 2.59
N THR A 173 -12.41 -11.07 3.34
CA THR A 173 -13.60 -11.83 2.95
C THR A 173 -14.42 -11.08 1.90
N LEU A 174 -15.17 -11.80 1.07
CA LEU A 174 -16.00 -11.21 0.01
C LEU A 174 -17.20 -10.41 0.57
N THR A 175 -17.54 -10.60 1.84
CA THR A 175 -18.67 -9.94 2.52
C THR A 175 -18.27 -8.68 3.28
N ARG A 176 -17.00 -8.28 3.24
CA ARG A 176 -16.47 -7.12 3.96
C ARG A 176 -15.87 -6.10 3.01
N VAL A 177 -15.94 -4.84 3.39
CA VAL A 177 -15.27 -3.73 2.71
C VAL A 177 -14.01 -3.36 3.48
N TYR A 178 -12.91 -3.11 2.77
CA TYR A 178 -11.66 -2.63 3.35
C TYR A 178 -11.29 -1.30 2.72
N THR A 179 -10.92 -0.32 3.54
CA THR A 179 -10.28 0.90 3.08
C THR A 179 -8.81 0.86 3.43
N ILE A 180 -7.98 1.19 2.47
CA ILE A 180 -6.55 1.37 2.65
C ILE A 180 -6.25 2.85 2.54
N ASN A 181 -5.78 3.44 3.63
CA ASN A 181 -5.27 4.80 3.66
C ASN A 181 -3.74 4.73 3.74
N TYR A 182 -3.09 5.07 2.64
CA TYR A 182 -1.64 5.03 2.51
C TYR A 182 -1.10 6.46 2.44
N ARG A 183 -0.47 6.94 3.51
CA ARG A 183 0.14 8.27 3.58
C ARG A 183 1.63 8.17 3.29
N LEU A 184 2.08 8.93 2.30
CA LEU A 184 3.49 9.16 2.01
C LEU A 184 3.83 10.63 2.36
N ARG A 185 4.62 10.82 3.42
CA ARG A 185 5.10 12.14 3.83
C ARG A 185 6.43 12.45 3.16
N ILE A 186 6.51 13.61 2.53
CA ILE A 186 7.70 14.15 1.88
C ILE A 186 8.14 15.37 2.68
N SER A 187 9.29 15.30 3.31
CA SER A 187 9.87 16.37 4.12
C SER A 187 11.16 16.89 3.54
N VAL A 188 11.42 18.18 3.73
CA VAL A 188 12.67 18.87 3.32
C VAL A 188 13.35 19.45 4.54
N PHE A 189 14.66 19.18 4.72
CA PHE A 189 15.46 19.64 5.86
C PHE A 189 16.73 20.32 5.40
#